data_b70372bd03ec709cfdb2dcd52e8a06d2
#
_entry.id   b70372bd03ec709cfdb2dcd52e8a06d2
#
_cell.length_a   1.000
_cell.length_b   1.000
_cell.length_c   1.000
_cell.angle_alpha   90.00
_cell.angle_beta   90.00
_cell.angle_gamma   90.00
#
_symmetry.space_group_name_H-M   'P 1'
#
loop_
_entity.id
_entity.type
_entity.pdbx_description
1 polymer ?
#
loop_
_entity_poly.entity_id
_entity_poly.type
_entity_poly.pdbx_seq_one_letter_code
_entity_poly.pdbx_strand_id
1 'polypeptide(L)'
;STGAASGRYSTGAASGDCSTAEVNGKDSIAVANGVKSKARGALGCYLVLTEYNDNGDLICAKMERVDGSKVKENVYYTLKNGEFVEWSE
;
A
#
# COMPACT_ATOMS: atom_id res chain seq x y z
N SER A 1 -0.45 -12.75 -1.88
CA SER A 1 0.69 -12.66 -0.97
C SER A 1 0.46 -11.65 0.12
N THR A 2 1.18 -11.80 1.19
CA THR A 2 1.16 -10.86 2.31
C THR A 2 2.59 -10.51 2.69
N GLY A 3 2.86 -9.22 2.78
CA GLY A 3 4.13 -8.73 3.28
C GLY A 3 3.88 -7.88 4.51
N ALA A 4 4.58 -8.17 5.59
CA ALA A 4 4.44 -7.44 6.84
C ALA A 4 5.81 -7.15 7.43
N ALA A 5 5.96 -5.98 8.00
CA ALA A 5 7.22 -5.61 8.67
C ALA A 5 6.90 -4.80 9.91
N SER A 6 7.65 -5.07 10.96
CA SER A 6 7.60 -4.29 12.18
C SER A 6 9.03 -3.91 12.54
N GLY A 7 9.18 -2.82 13.21
CA GLY A 7 10.49 -2.28 13.48
C GLY A 7 10.77 -1.07 12.61
N ARG A 8 11.63 -0.23 13.10
CA ARG A 8 11.98 1.02 12.46
C ARG A 8 12.79 0.77 11.18
N TYR A 9 12.50 1.54 10.12
CA TYR A 9 13.18 1.45 8.82
C TYR A 9 13.00 0.10 8.14
N SER A 10 11.84 -0.53 8.34
CA SER A 10 11.52 -1.82 7.75
C SER A 10 10.77 -1.66 6.44
N THR A 11 10.76 -2.71 5.64
CA THR A 11 10.02 -2.74 4.38
C THR A 11 9.10 -3.96 4.37
N GLY A 12 7.82 -3.71 4.18
CA GLY A 12 6.86 -4.78 3.93
C GLY A 12 6.49 -4.75 2.46
N ALA A 13 6.68 -5.86 1.76
CA ALA A 13 6.42 -5.93 0.33
C ALA A 13 5.62 -7.17 -0.01
N ALA A 14 4.62 -7.00 -0.87
CA ALA A 14 3.81 -8.11 -1.35
C ALA A 14 3.58 -7.93 -2.85
N SER A 15 3.61 -9.04 -3.58
CA SER A 15 3.37 -9.02 -5.02
C SER A 15 2.42 -10.13 -5.40
N GLY A 16 1.74 -9.96 -6.54
CA GLY A 16 0.74 -10.91 -7.03
C GLY A 16 -0.67 -10.41 -6.80
N ASP A 17 -1.65 -11.14 -7.32
CA ASP A 17 -3.06 -10.75 -7.22
C ASP A 17 -3.52 -10.74 -5.77
N CYS A 18 -4.30 -9.73 -5.42
CA CYS A 18 -4.88 -9.58 -4.09
C CYS A 18 -3.82 -9.55 -2.98
N SER A 19 -2.68 -8.93 -3.25
CA SER A 19 -1.60 -8.84 -2.27
C SER A 19 -1.91 -7.83 -1.19
N THR A 20 -1.37 -8.05 0.00
CA THR A 20 -1.54 -7.18 1.15
C THR A 20 -0.17 -6.85 1.73
N ALA A 21 0.11 -5.57 1.92
CA ALA A 21 1.33 -5.13 2.56
C ALA A 21 0.99 -4.28 3.77
N GLU A 22 1.75 -4.45 4.86
CA GLU A 22 1.57 -3.62 6.05
C GLU A 22 2.90 -3.39 6.74
N VAL A 23 3.04 -2.22 7.34
CA VAL A 23 4.20 -1.87 8.17
C VAL A 23 3.71 -1.20 9.44
N ASN A 24 4.31 -1.54 10.54
CA ASN A 24 3.97 -0.99 11.85
C ASN A 24 5.06 -0.11 12.43
N GLY A 25 6.27 -0.20 11.90
CA GLY A 25 7.38 0.60 12.37
C GLY A 25 7.40 2.00 11.76
N LYS A 26 7.93 2.95 12.51
CA LYS A 26 8.06 4.31 12.02
C LYS A 26 9.08 4.39 10.87
N ASP A 27 8.83 5.28 9.92
CA ASP A 27 9.72 5.50 8.77
C ASP A 27 9.94 4.26 7.91
N SER A 28 8.90 3.44 7.80
CA SER A 28 8.94 2.21 7.01
C SER A 28 8.16 2.39 5.70
N ILE A 29 8.32 1.43 4.80
CA ILE A 29 7.65 1.45 3.49
C ILE A 29 6.86 0.17 3.30
N ALA A 30 5.60 0.30 2.93
CA ALA A 30 4.76 -0.83 2.53
C ALA A 30 4.55 -0.76 1.02
N VAL A 31 4.90 -1.83 0.30
CA VAL A 31 4.74 -1.91 -1.14
C VAL A 31 3.78 -3.03 -1.47
N ALA A 32 2.67 -2.70 -2.12
CA ALA A 32 1.72 -3.69 -2.61
C ALA A 32 1.67 -3.59 -4.13
N ASN A 33 2.15 -4.61 -4.81
CA ASN A 33 2.25 -4.63 -6.27
C ASN A 33 1.46 -5.81 -6.82
N GLY A 34 0.38 -5.52 -7.52
CA GLY A 34 -0.47 -6.54 -8.10
C GLY A 34 -1.89 -6.06 -8.28
N VAL A 35 -2.69 -6.87 -8.95
CA VAL A 35 -4.10 -6.56 -9.17
C VAL A 35 -4.85 -6.65 -7.84
N LYS A 36 -5.65 -5.62 -7.54
CA LYS A 36 -6.45 -5.54 -6.31
C LYS A 36 -5.62 -5.66 -5.04
N SER A 37 -4.44 -5.06 -5.04
CA SER A 37 -3.56 -5.05 -3.87
C SER A 37 -3.90 -3.90 -2.94
N LYS A 38 -3.56 -4.05 -1.67
CA LYS A 38 -3.80 -3.03 -0.66
C LYS A 38 -2.62 -2.92 0.29
N ALA A 39 -2.49 -1.76 0.91
CA ALA A 39 -1.40 -1.51 1.85
C ALA A 39 -1.89 -0.63 3.00
N ARG A 40 -1.28 -0.81 4.16
CA ARG A 40 -1.50 0.08 5.31
C ARG A 40 -0.19 0.29 6.06
N GLY A 41 -0.12 1.37 6.80
CA GLY A 41 1.08 1.66 7.59
C GLY A 41 0.78 2.52 8.79
N ALA A 42 1.76 2.62 9.67
CA ALA A 42 1.72 3.51 10.81
C ALA A 42 2.00 4.94 10.37
N LEU A 43 1.72 5.90 11.26
CA LEU A 43 1.97 7.29 10.99
C LEU A 43 3.45 7.52 10.67
N GLY A 44 3.71 8.26 9.60
CA GLY A 44 5.07 8.52 9.15
C GLY A 44 5.63 7.53 8.15
N CYS A 45 4.89 6.45 7.86
CA CYS A 45 5.30 5.48 6.85
C CYS A 45 4.88 5.91 5.46
N TYR A 46 5.43 5.25 4.44
CA TYR A 46 5.04 5.46 3.05
C TYR A 46 4.36 4.22 2.52
N LEU A 47 3.33 4.41 1.72
CA LEU A 47 2.63 3.34 1.04
C LEU A 47 2.87 3.46 -0.45
N VAL A 48 3.28 2.37 -1.09
CA VAL A 48 3.46 2.30 -2.54
C VAL A 48 2.41 1.34 -3.08
N LEU A 49 1.56 1.85 -3.95
CA LEU A 49 0.48 1.08 -4.53
C LEU A 49 0.54 1.11 -6.05
N THR A 50 0.02 0.08 -6.67
CA THR A 50 -0.03 -0.03 -8.13
C THR A 50 -1.45 -0.26 -8.58
N GLU A 51 -1.74 0.16 -9.81
CA GLU A 51 -3.03 -0.04 -10.44
C GLU A 51 -2.85 -0.75 -11.77
N TYR A 52 -3.63 -1.80 -12.00
CA TYR A 52 -3.60 -2.60 -13.22
C TYR A 52 -4.94 -2.50 -13.92
N ASN A 53 -4.91 -2.58 -15.26
CA ASN A 53 -6.15 -2.61 -16.03
C ASN A 53 -6.67 -4.05 -16.14
N ASP A 54 -7.81 -4.23 -16.83
CA ASP A 54 -8.44 -5.54 -16.98
C ASP A 54 -7.59 -6.53 -17.77
N ASN A 55 -6.63 -6.05 -18.54
CA ASN A 55 -5.71 -6.90 -19.30
C ASN A 55 -4.50 -7.33 -18.47
N GLY A 56 -4.37 -6.82 -17.25
CA GLY A 56 -3.23 -7.12 -16.40
C GLY A 56 -2.02 -6.23 -16.63
N ASP A 57 -2.20 -5.13 -17.34
CA ASP A 57 -1.11 -4.18 -17.59
C ASP A 57 -1.04 -3.13 -16.47
N LEU A 58 0.18 -2.82 -16.06
CA LEU A 58 0.41 -1.77 -15.06
C LEU A 58 0.15 -0.42 -15.68
N ILE A 59 -0.81 0.32 -15.13
CA ILE A 59 -1.18 1.64 -15.66
C ILE A 59 -0.80 2.79 -14.75
N CYS A 60 -0.58 2.52 -13.45
CA CYS A 60 -0.22 3.59 -12.52
C CYS A 60 0.47 3.00 -11.29
N ALA A 61 1.44 3.72 -10.78
CA ALA A 61 2.07 3.42 -9.51
C ALA A 61 2.25 4.72 -8.75
N LYS A 62 1.91 4.72 -7.46
CA LYS A 62 1.93 5.95 -6.68
C LYS A 62 2.39 5.67 -5.26
N MET A 63 3.10 6.62 -4.69
CA MET A 63 3.57 6.56 -3.31
C MET A 63 2.99 7.74 -2.54
N GLU A 64 2.46 7.46 -1.35
CA GLU A 64 1.93 8.50 -0.46
C GLU A 64 2.42 8.26 0.96
N ARG A 65 2.59 9.34 1.72
CA ARG A 65 2.98 9.26 3.12
C ARG A 65 1.73 9.17 3.99
N VAL A 66 1.81 8.35 5.03
CA VAL A 66 0.74 8.25 6.03
C VAL A 66 0.87 9.46 6.96
N ASP A 67 0.04 10.46 6.75
CA ASP A 67 0.12 11.72 7.49
C ASP A 67 -1.00 11.88 8.53
N GLY A 68 -1.92 10.95 8.60
CA GLY A 68 -3.01 10.98 9.56
C GLY A 68 -4.24 11.79 9.11
N SER A 69 -4.16 12.46 7.97
CA SER A 69 -5.31 13.20 7.44
C SER A 69 -5.73 12.69 6.07
N LYS A 70 -4.91 12.87 5.04
CA LYS A 70 -5.21 12.37 3.70
C LYS A 70 -5.06 10.86 3.63
N VAL A 71 -4.00 10.33 4.21
CA VAL A 71 -3.76 8.90 4.34
C VAL A 71 -3.70 8.57 5.82
N LYS A 72 -4.69 7.87 6.32
CA LYS A 72 -4.82 7.59 7.75
C LYS A 72 -3.97 6.39 8.15
N GLU A 73 -3.51 6.39 9.40
CA GLU A 73 -2.73 5.27 9.91
C GLU A 73 -3.59 4.03 10.11
N ASN A 74 -3.00 2.87 9.86
CA ASN A 74 -3.63 1.56 10.07
C ASN A 74 -4.92 1.36 9.28
N VAL A 75 -5.09 2.08 8.18
CA VAL A 75 -6.21 1.90 7.25
C VAL A 75 -5.65 1.37 5.94
N TYR A 76 -6.27 0.32 5.41
CA TYR A 76 -5.85 -0.21 4.12
C TYR A 76 -6.30 0.70 2.99
N TYR A 77 -5.38 0.94 2.05
CA TYR A 77 -5.64 1.74 0.86
C TYR A 77 -5.33 0.94 -0.39
N THR A 78 -6.02 1.27 -1.45
CA THR A 78 -5.74 0.73 -2.79
C THR A 78 -5.64 1.91 -3.75
N LEU A 79 -5.04 1.68 -4.91
CA LEU A 79 -4.93 2.71 -5.93
C LEU A 79 -6.03 2.51 -6.96
N LYS A 80 -6.85 3.55 -7.16
CA LYS A 80 -7.94 3.52 -8.11
C LYS A 80 -8.00 4.84 -8.86
N ASN A 81 -7.97 4.77 -10.18
CA ASN A 81 -7.94 5.94 -11.06
C ASN A 81 -6.81 6.90 -10.71
N GLY A 82 -5.66 6.35 -10.31
CA GLY A 82 -4.49 7.13 -9.95
C GLY A 82 -4.54 7.76 -8.58
N GLU A 83 -5.50 7.40 -7.73
CA GLU A 83 -5.67 7.99 -6.41
C GLU A 83 -5.78 6.91 -5.32
N PHE A 84 -5.30 7.25 -4.13
CA PHE A 84 -5.44 6.39 -2.96
C PHE A 84 -6.89 6.43 -2.48
N VAL A 85 -7.48 5.26 -2.36
CA VAL A 85 -8.85 5.08 -1.89
C VAL A 85 -8.84 4.08 -0.76
N GLU A 86 -9.62 4.35 0.30
CA GLU A 86 -9.72 3.40 1.40
C GLU A 86 -10.29 2.08 0.90
N TRP A 87 -9.63 0.99 1.28
CA TRP A 87 -10.08 -0.34 0.90
C TRP A 87 -11.39 -0.66 1.59
N SER A 88 -12.35 -1.13 0.82
CA SER A 88 -13.62 -1.58 1.40
C SER A 88 -13.98 -2.92 0.77
N GLU A 89 -14.38 -3.85 1.59
CA GLU A 89 -14.76 -5.18 1.14
C GLU A 89 -16.20 -5.24 0.68
#